data_76e3c35c8c656fcd7b3295ade4bd5c7a
#
_entry.id   76e3c35c8c656fcd7b3295ade4bd5c7a
#
_cell.length_a   1.000
_cell.length_b   1.000
_cell.length_c   1.000
_cell.angle_alpha   90.00
_cell.angle_beta   90.00
_cell.angle_gamma   90.00
#
_symmetry.space_group_name_H-M   'P 1'
#
loop_
_entity.id
_entity.type
_entity.pdbx_description
1 polymer ?
#
loop_
_entity_poly.entity_id
_entity_poly.type
_entity_poly.pdbx_seq_one_letter_code
_entity_poly.pdbx_strand_id
1 'polypeptide(L)'
;MHKILDNLIRMIHSKEMGSSTESHGSTIHVPLHTCVLKSRTTANRLFAIVYSFAILALLYHHCIALLHSFTIVSLLILLADAVLAFMWATSQAFRMCPVERRVFIENLEHYAKESDYPRLDVFICTADPYKEPPMCVVNTALSVMAYDYQTEKLSVYVSDDGGSKLTLFAFMEAARFATHWLPYCKKNKIVERCPDAYFKSNNSWFPETDRIKVTYFFVENTFTLFIYVGKQREKGSSFIQMRYCVADDV
;
A
#
# COMPACT_ATOMS: atom_id res chain seq x y z
N MET A 1 -1.17 -40.75 -5.93
CA MET A 1 -0.49 -39.46 -5.62
C MET A 1 -1.45 -38.29 -5.57
N HIS A 2 -2.40 -38.15 -6.53
CA HIS A 2 -3.40 -37.06 -6.56
C HIS A 2 -4.29 -37.01 -5.30
N LYS A 3 -4.84 -38.16 -4.85
CA LYS A 3 -5.69 -38.22 -3.65
C LYS A 3 -4.98 -37.84 -2.33
N ILE A 4 -3.70 -38.10 -2.22
CA ILE A 4 -2.91 -37.75 -1.01
C ILE A 4 -2.67 -36.23 -0.98
N LEU A 5 -2.40 -35.64 -2.14
CA LEU A 5 -2.21 -34.20 -2.29
C LEU A 5 -3.51 -33.42 -2.01
N ASP A 6 -4.64 -33.93 -2.53
CA ASP A 6 -5.97 -33.34 -2.29
C ASP A 6 -6.38 -33.44 -0.82
N ASN A 7 -6.07 -34.54 -0.15
CA ASN A 7 -6.34 -34.70 1.27
C ASN A 7 -5.44 -33.80 2.14
N LEU A 8 -4.17 -33.62 1.76
CA LEU A 8 -3.27 -32.70 2.44
C LEU A 8 -3.74 -31.24 2.27
N ILE A 9 -4.18 -30.87 1.07
CA ILE A 9 -4.73 -29.55 0.76
C ILE A 9 -6.03 -29.30 1.55
N ARG A 10 -6.90 -30.31 1.65
CA ARG A 10 -8.12 -30.23 2.46
C ARG A 10 -7.82 -30.10 3.97
N MET A 11 -6.83 -30.85 4.47
CA MET A 11 -6.41 -30.73 5.89
C MET A 11 -5.81 -29.38 6.22
N ILE A 12 -5.03 -28.77 5.32
CA ILE A 12 -4.49 -27.43 5.50
C ILE A 12 -5.62 -26.38 5.45
N HIS A 13 -6.58 -26.57 4.55
CA HIS A 13 -7.74 -25.66 4.40
C HIS A 13 -8.73 -25.77 5.56
N SER A 14 -8.91 -26.96 6.14
CA SER A 14 -9.80 -27.14 7.30
C SER A 14 -9.20 -26.58 8.59
N LYS A 15 -7.87 -26.48 8.69
CA LYS A 15 -7.18 -25.93 9.88
C LYS A 15 -7.20 -24.41 9.94
N GLU A 16 -7.35 -23.74 8.79
CA GLU A 16 -7.53 -22.26 8.75
C GLU A 16 -8.98 -21.82 8.97
N MET A 17 -9.96 -22.72 8.88
CA MET A 17 -11.37 -22.41 9.06
C MET A 17 -11.95 -22.85 10.41
N GLY A 18 -11.10 -23.36 11.30
CA GLY A 18 -11.48 -23.96 12.59
C GLY A 18 -11.15 -23.11 13.80
N SER A 19 -11.56 -21.84 13.85
CA SER A 19 -11.65 -21.10 15.11
C SER A 19 -12.78 -20.08 15.05
N SER A 20 -14.00 -20.60 15.07
CA SER A 20 -15.14 -19.83 15.53
C SER A 20 -16.08 -20.79 16.25
N THR A 21 -16.05 -20.68 17.55
CA THR A 21 -16.92 -21.34 18.53
C THR A 21 -18.38 -21.07 18.16
N GLU A 22 -19.15 -22.13 18.06
CA GLU A 22 -20.59 -22.11 17.93
C GLU A 22 -21.21 -21.39 19.13
N SER A 23 -22.01 -20.36 18.89
CA SER A 23 -23.07 -19.94 19.77
C SER A 23 -24.36 -19.75 18.97
N HIS A 24 -25.38 -20.47 19.37
CA HIS A 24 -26.75 -20.49 18.86
C HIS A 24 -27.33 -19.06 18.77
N GLY A 25 -27.69 -18.67 17.57
CA GLY A 25 -28.47 -17.49 17.25
C GLY A 25 -28.32 -17.24 15.75
N SER A 26 -29.36 -17.44 14.94
CA SER A 26 -29.38 -17.23 13.50
C SER A 26 -29.26 -15.74 13.14
N THR A 27 -28.11 -15.13 13.42
CA THR A 27 -27.71 -13.86 12.84
C THR A 27 -27.08 -14.17 11.48
N ILE A 28 -27.66 -13.63 10.42
CA ILE A 28 -27.09 -13.67 9.08
C ILE A 28 -25.71 -13.02 9.17
N HIS A 29 -24.66 -13.85 9.19
CA HIS A 29 -23.29 -13.37 9.26
C HIS A 29 -22.90 -12.85 7.88
N VAL A 30 -23.03 -11.56 7.66
CA VAL A 30 -22.68 -10.90 6.40
C VAL A 30 -21.16 -10.69 6.37
N PRO A 31 -20.40 -11.26 5.42
CA PRO A 31 -18.94 -11.17 5.44
C PRO A 31 -18.47 -9.75 5.14
N LEU A 32 -17.50 -9.25 5.91
CA LEU A 32 -16.82 -7.98 5.63
C LEU A 32 -15.82 -8.11 4.47
N HIS A 33 -15.27 -9.29 4.26
CA HIS A 33 -14.39 -9.60 3.15
C HIS A 33 -14.48 -11.08 2.77
N THR A 34 -14.17 -11.36 1.53
CA THR A 34 -13.97 -12.73 1.05
C THR A 34 -12.58 -12.89 0.47
N CYS A 35 -11.99 -14.08 0.70
CA CYS A 35 -10.69 -14.46 0.16
C CYS A 35 -10.88 -15.55 -0.88
N VAL A 36 -10.52 -15.26 -2.12
CA VAL A 36 -10.62 -16.23 -3.22
C VAL A 36 -9.22 -16.52 -3.76
N LEU A 37 -8.88 -17.79 -3.88
CA LEU A 37 -7.62 -18.18 -4.51
C LEU A 37 -7.66 -17.84 -6.01
N LYS A 38 -6.61 -17.19 -6.51
CA LYS A 38 -6.50 -16.89 -7.95
C LYS A 38 -6.37 -18.17 -8.75
N SER A 39 -6.96 -18.20 -9.95
CA SER A 39 -6.92 -19.35 -10.88
C SER A 39 -5.48 -19.74 -11.26
N ARG A 40 -4.52 -18.83 -11.19
CA ARG A 40 -3.09 -19.09 -11.45
C ARG A 40 -2.40 -19.97 -10.37
N THR A 41 -3.06 -20.25 -9.26
CA THR A 41 -2.49 -21.03 -8.16
C THR A 41 -2.05 -22.43 -8.62
N THR A 42 -2.86 -23.11 -9.42
CA THR A 42 -2.54 -24.44 -9.95
C THR A 42 -1.32 -24.40 -10.87
N ALA A 43 -1.25 -23.43 -11.78
CA ALA A 43 -0.12 -23.26 -12.68
C ALA A 43 1.18 -22.92 -11.90
N ASN A 44 1.10 -22.05 -10.89
CA ASN A 44 2.24 -21.72 -10.03
C ASN A 44 2.76 -22.94 -9.27
N ARG A 45 1.87 -23.76 -8.74
CA ARG A 45 2.23 -25.00 -8.03
C ARG A 45 2.89 -26.01 -8.94
N LEU A 46 2.32 -26.22 -10.14
CA LEU A 46 2.91 -27.11 -11.14
C LEU A 46 4.31 -26.64 -11.55
N PHE A 47 4.45 -25.34 -11.84
CA PHE A 47 5.73 -24.73 -12.17
C PHE A 47 6.74 -24.90 -11.03
N ALA A 48 6.32 -24.67 -9.78
CA ALA A 48 7.19 -24.86 -8.61
C ALA A 48 7.69 -26.30 -8.46
N ILE A 49 6.83 -27.30 -8.72
CA ILE A 49 7.23 -28.72 -8.68
C ILE A 49 8.26 -29.02 -9.76
N VAL A 50 8.01 -28.65 -11.02
CA VAL A 50 8.93 -28.90 -12.14
C VAL A 50 10.29 -28.22 -11.89
N TYR A 51 10.26 -26.99 -11.43
CA TYR A 51 11.47 -26.22 -11.17
C TYR A 51 12.27 -26.77 -9.97
N SER A 52 11.58 -27.26 -8.93
CA SER A 52 12.21 -27.94 -7.80
C SER A 52 12.99 -29.19 -8.25
N PHE A 53 12.41 -30.00 -9.13
CA PHE A 53 13.11 -31.17 -9.68
C PHE A 53 14.35 -30.75 -10.48
N ALA A 54 14.25 -29.69 -11.28
CA ALA A 54 15.40 -29.19 -12.03
C ALA A 54 16.54 -28.69 -11.11
N ILE A 55 16.21 -27.96 -10.04
CA ILE A 55 17.20 -27.52 -9.05
C ILE A 55 17.85 -28.71 -8.35
N LEU A 56 17.06 -29.69 -7.91
CA LEU A 56 17.58 -30.89 -7.25
C LEU A 56 18.53 -31.70 -8.17
N ALA A 57 18.15 -31.82 -9.45
CA ALA A 57 19.01 -32.48 -10.44
C ALA A 57 20.34 -31.72 -10.65
N LEU A 58 20.30 -30.39 -10.69
CA LEU A 58 21.47 -29.54 -10.82
C LEU A 58 22.43 -29.70 -9.60
N LEU A 59 21.87 -29.58 -8.40
CA LEU A 59 22.61 -29.75 -7.14
C LEU A 59 23.24 -31.16 -7.07
N TYR A 60 22.45 -32.19 -7.42
CA TYR A 60 22.93 -33.56 -7.48
C TYR A 60 24.11 -33.72 -8.44
N HIS A 61 24.01 -33.17 -9.66
CA HIS A 61 25.10 -33.21 -10.65
C HIS A 61 26.37 -32.54 -10.12
N HIS A 62 26.27 -31.35 -9.50
CA HIS A 62 27.43 -30.65 -8.96
C HIS A 62 28.03 -31.33 -7.72
N CYS A 63 27.18 -31.97 -6.88
CA CYS A 63 27.69 -32.82 -5.79
C CYS A 63 28.51 -33.99 -6.31
N ILE A 64 28.03 -34.73 -7.32
CA ILE A 64 28.78 -35.83 -7.92
C ILE A 64 30.09 -35.35 -8.56
N ALA A 65 30.05 -34.25 -9.30
CA ALA A 65 31.25 -33.67 -9.90
C ALA A 65 32.29 -33.31 -8.83
N LEU A 66 31.88 -32.79 -7.67
CA LEU A 66 32.77 -32.49 -6.55
C LEU A 66 33.38 -33.75 -5.93
N LEU A 67 32.61 -34.85 -5.85
CA LEU A 67 33.11 -36.14 -5.34
C LEU A 67 34.10 -36.81 -6.26
N HIS A 68 33.94 -36.64 -7.60
CA HIS A 68 34.89 -37.20 -8.57
C HIS A 68 36.18 -36.40 -8.71
N SER A 69 36.10 -35.08 -8.64
CA SER A 69 37.26 -34.20 -8.76
C SER A 69 37.08 -32.97 -7.87
N PHE A 70 37.70 -33.02 -6.70
CA PHE A 70 37.67 -31.90 -5.75
C PHE A 70 38.50 -30.74 -6.32
N THR A 71 37.82 -29.68 -6.71
CA THR A 71 38.44 -28.40 -7.07
C THR A 71 37.73 -27.27 -6.30
N ILE A 72 38.49 -26.23 -5.95
CA ILE A 72 37.93 -25.06 -5.27
C ILE A 72 36.79 -24.43 -6.12
N VAL A 73 36.96 -24.45 -7.43
CA VAL A 73 35.96 -23.94 -8.38
C VAL A 73 34.66 -24.73 -8.29
N SER A 74 34.71 -26.06 -8.26
CA SER A 74 33.51 -26.92 -8.11
C SER A 74 32.78 -26.68 -6.79
N LEU A 75 33.53 -26.43 -5.71
CA LEU A 75 32.93 -26.07 -4.41
C LEU A 75 32.21 -24.72 -4.45
N LEU A 76 32.81 -23.68 -5.08
CA LEU A 76 32.22 -22.37 -5.21
C LEU A 76 30.95 -22.39 -6.08
N ILE A 77 30.95 -23.20 -7.14
CA ILE A 77 29.75 -23.39 -7.99
C ILE A 77 28.62 -24.03 -7.20
N LEU A 78 28.90 -25.10 -6.46
CA LEU A 78 27.89 -25.76 -5.63
C LEU A 78 27.33 -24.83 -4.55
N LEU A 79 28.17 -24.00 -3.94
CA LEU A 79 27.74 -23.02 -2.96
C LEU A 79 26.83 -21.96 -3.59
N ALA A 80 27.18 -21.46 -4.80
CA ALA A 80 26.38 -20.52 -5.53
C ALA A 80 24.99 -21.09 -5.87
N ASP A 81 24.94 -22.35 -6.35
CA ASP A 81 23.67 -23.03 -6.64
C ASP A 81 22.82 -23.23 -5.40
N ALA A 82 23.42 -23.55 -4.26
CA ALA A 82 22.70 -23.69 -2.98
C ALA A 82 22.07 -22.33 -2.56
N VAL A 83 22.80 -21.23 -2.71
CA VAL A 83 22.28 -19.88 -2.43
C VAL A 83 21.13 -19.54 -3.37
N LEU A 84 21.28 -19.79 -4.68
CA LEU A 84 20.23 -19.56 -5.66
C LEU A 84 18.99 -20.43 -5.39
N ALA A 85 19.17 -21.69 -5.02
CA ALA A 85 18.08 -22.59 -4.62
C ALA A 85 17.32 -22.05 -3.40
N PHE A 86 18.03 -21.55 -2.40
CA PHE A 86 17.43 -20.93 -1.22
C PHE A 86 16.63 -19.67 -1.57
N MET A 87 17.21 -18.77 -2.36
CA MET A 87 16.51 -17.55 -2.81
C MET A 87 15.27 -17.87 -3.63
N TRP A 88 15.36 -18.89 -4.50
CA TRP A 88 14.19 -19.36 -5.25
C TRP A 88 13.11 -19.94 -4.32
N ALA A 89 13.47 -20.81 -3.37
CA ALA A 89 12.52 -21.42 -2.44
C ALA A 89 11.77 -20.38 -1.60
N THR A 90 12.48 -19.38 -1.09
CA THR A 90 11.87 -18.28 -0.34
C THR A 90 10.93 -17.46 -1.21
N SER A 91 11.30 -17.16 -2.47
CA SER A 91 10.44 -16.46 -3.42
C SER A 91 9.17 -17.26 -3.76
N GLN A 92 9.27 -18.60 -3.86
CA GLN A 92 8.10 -19.44 -4.14
C GLN A 92 7.13 -19.50 -2.98
N ALA A 93 7.59 -19.40 -1.72
CA ALA A 93 6.70 -19.38 -0.56
C ALA A 93 5.59 -18.32 -0.69
N PHE A 94 5.92 -17.13 -1.20
CA PHE A 94 4.97 -16.03 -1.43
C PHE A 94 4.03 -16.26 -2.63
N ARG A 95 4.39 -17.15 -3.57
CA ARG A 95 3.61 -17.40 -4.79
C ARG A 95 2.69 -18.62 -4.70
N MET A 96 2.82 -19.43 -3.66
CA MET A 96 2.09 -20.70 -3.56
C MET A 96 0.60 -20.53 -3.31
N CYS A 97 0.18 -19.44 -2.64
CA CYS A 97 -1.21 -19.18 -2.31
C CYS A 97 -1.59 -17.72 -2.62
N PRO A 98 -1.61 -17.30 -3.90
CA PRO A 98 -2.06 -15.96 -4.25
C PRO A 98 -3.56 -15.85 -4.02
N VAL A 99 -3.96 -15.00 -3.07
CA VAL A 99 -5.35 -14.70 -2.74
C VAL A 99 -5.76 -13.34 -3.28
N GLU A 100 -6.98 -13.25 -3.74
CA GLU A 100 -7.66 -12.00 -4.03
C GLU A 100 -8.66 -11.74 -2.91
N ARG A 101 -8.53 -10.59 -2.26
CA ARG A 101 -9.45 -10.16 -1.23
C ARG A 101 -10.44 -9.18 -1.83
N ARG A 102 -11.73 -9.47 -1.66
CA ARG A 102 -12.82 -8.54 -1.99
C ARG A 102 -13.38 -8.04 -0.68
N VAL A 103 -13.45 -6.73 -0.55
CA VAL A 103 -13.95 -6.05 0.65
C VAL A 103 -15.37 -5.56 0.34
N PHE A 104 -16.28 -5.75 1.28
CA PHE A 104 -17.68 -5.29 1.21
C PHE A 104 -17.88 -4.20 2.25
N ILE A 105 -17.65 -2.96 1.84
CA ILE A 105 -17.76 -1.78 2.71
C ILE A 105 -19.22 -1.60 3.18
N GLU A 106 -20.16 -1.96 2.32
CA GLU A 106 -21.60 -1.87 2.58
C GLU A 106 -22.02 -2.66 3.83
N ASN A 107 -21.27 -3.72 4.14
CA ASN A 107 -21.56 -4.58 5.28
C ASN A 107 -21.01 -4.04 6.60
N LEU A 108 -20.18 -2.99 6.55
CA LEU A 108 -19.53 -2.43 7.74
C LEU A 108 -20.56 -1.86 8.72
N GLU A 109 -21.62 -1.24 8.22
CA GLU A 109 -22.70 -0.65 9.03
C GLU A 109 -23.40 -1.69 9.91
N HIS A 110 -23.39 -2.98 9.52
CA HIS A 110 -23.97 -4.07 10.33
C HIS A 110 -23.13 -4.43 11.56
N TYR A 111 -21.83 -4.09 11.53
CA TYR A 111 -20.87 -4.47 12.57
C TYR A 111 -20.49 -3.32 13.50
N ALA A 112 -20.40 -2.11 12.95
CA ALA A 112 -19.96 -0.96 13.70
C ALA A 112 -20.66 0.31 13.22
N LYS A 113 -21.07 1.14 14.18
CA LYS A 113 -21.53 2.49 13.88
C LYS A 113 -20.32 3.38 13.66
N GLU A 114 -20.47 4.47 12.90
CA GLU A 114 -19.40 5.44 12.71
C GLU A 114 -18.81 5.96 14.04
N SER A 115 -19.65 6.07 15.09
CA SER A 115 -19.21 6.45 16.44
C SER A 115 -18.17 5.51 17.04
N ASP A 116 -18.17 4.24 16.61
CA ASP A 116 -17.34 3.18 17.18
C ASP A 116 -16.06 2.95 16.38
N TYR A 117 -15.88 3.69 15.28
CA TYR A 117 -14.68 3.59 14.46
C TYR A 117 -13.43 3.96 15.27
N PRO A 118 -12.31 3.23 15.11
CA PRO A 118 -11.08 3.50 15.83
C PRO A 118 -10.47 4.85 15.44
N ARG A 119 -9.61 5.39 16.29
CA ARG A 119 -8.76 6.52 15.93
C ARG A 119 -7.64 6.01 15.02
N LEU A 120 -7.37 6.75 13.94
CA LEU A 120 -6.35 6.42 12.96
C LEU A 120 -5.27 7.51 12.95
N ASP A 121 -4.03 7.06 13.08
CA ASP A 121 -2.85 7.88 12.88
C ASP A 121 -2.15 7.40 11.61
N VAL A 122 -2.10 8.25 10.59
CA VAL A 122 -1.47 7.95 9.30
C VAL A 122 -0.13 8.67 9.22
N PHE A 123 0.93 7.89 9.06
CA PHE A 123 2.29 8.41 8.92
C PHE A 123 2.72 8.36 7.46
N ILE A 124 3.16 9.51 6.93
CA ILE A 124 3.71 9.66 5.59
C ILE A 124 5.17 10.05 5.76
N CYS A 125 6.08 9.15 5.35
CA CYS A 125 7.50 9.37 5.44
C CYS A 125 8.05 9.81 4.09
N THR A 126 8.92 10.82 4.10
CA THR A 126 9.67 11.30 2.94
C THR A 126 11.08 11.70 3.37
N ALA A 127 12.04 11.65 2.45
CA ALA A 127 13.43 11.92 2.78
C ALA A 127 14.13 12.84 1.78
N ASP A 128 13.87 12.64 0.48
CA ASP A 128 14.60 13.33 -0.58
C ASP A 128 13.62 14.00 -1.56
N PRO A 129 13.52 15.34 -1.56
CA PRO A 129 12.57 16.05 -2.41
C PRO A 129 12.85 15.93 -3.91
N TYR A 130 14.03 15.40 -4.30
CA TYR A 130 14.35 15.14 -5.71
C TYR A 130 13.86 13.78 -6.19
N LYS A 131 13.81 12.79 -5.30
CA LYS A 131 13.30 11.45 -5.58
C LYS A 131 11.79 11.35 -5.30
N GLU A 132 11.36 12.05 -4.26
CA GLU A 132 9.99 12.11 -3.79
C GLU A 132 9.50 13.57 -3.87
N PRO A 133 9.04 14.02 -5.04
CA PRO A 133 8.62 15.41 -5.23
C PRO A 133 7.59 15.82 -4.17
N PRO A 134 7.79 16.94 -3.47
CA PRO A 134 6.90 17.36 -2.38
C PRO A 134 5.44 17.47 -2.78
N MET A 135 5.13 17.79 -4.04
CA MET A 135 3.75 17.79 -4.52
C MET A 135 3.09 16.40 -4.49
N CYS A 136 3.87 15.32 -4.73
CA CYS A 136 3.35 13.96 -4.62
C CYS A 136 3.02 13.62 -3.15
N VAL A 137 3.89 14.04 -2.24
CA VAL A 137 3.70 13.84 -0.79
C VAL A 137 2.50 14.64 -0.29
N VAL A 138 2.37 15.90 -0.71
CA VAL A 138 1.23 16.77 -0.41
C VAL A 138 -0.07 16.17 -0.93
N ASN A 139 -0.10 15.72 -2.20
CA ASN A 139 -1.29 15.11 -2.79
C ASN A 139 -1.70 13.84 -2.03
N THR A 140 -0.73 13.05 -1.56
CA THR A 140 -0.99 11.87 -0.72
C THR A 140 -1.63 12.29 0.61
N ALA A 141 -1.08 13.30 1.29
CA ALA A 141 -1.63 13.79 2.55
C ALA A 141 -3.06 14.35 2.38
N LEU A 142 -3.28 15.17 1.35
CA LEU A 142 -4.61 15.72 1.05
C LEU A 142 -5.63 14.62 0.72
N SER A 143 -5.20 13.57 0.01
CA SER A 143 -6.06 12.43 -0.31
C SER A 143 -6.50 11.68 0.96
N VAL A 144 -5.57 11.46 1.90
CA VAL A 144 -5.86 10.78 3.16
C VAL A 144 -6.77 11.64 4.04
N MET A 145 -6.49 12.95 4.13
CA MET A 145 -7.33 13.89 4.91
C MET A 145 -8.74 14.04 4.34
N ALA A 146 -8.92 13.80 3.04
CA ALA A 146 -10.22 13.84 2.36
C ALA A 146 -11.02 12.54 2.49
N TYR A 147 -10.55 11.53 3.22
CA TYR A 147 -11.32 10.30 3.44
C TYR A 147 -12.63 10.60 4.16
N ASP A 148 -13.64 9.78 3.84
CA ASP A 148 -14.94 9.81 4.51
C ASP A 148 -14.80 9.14 5.89
N TYR A 149 -14.14 9.84 6.79
CA TYR A 149 -13.85 9.42 8.15
C TYR A 149 -14.08 10.59 9.12
N GLN A 150 -14.40 10.28 10.38
CA GLN A 150 -14.58 11.32 11.40
C GLN A 150 -13.30 12.12 11.59
N THR A 151 -13.35 13.42 11.37
CA THR A 151 -12.19 14.32 11.40
C THR A 151 -11.44 14.26 12.73
N GLU A 152 -12.18 14.10 13.84
CA GLU A 152 -11.63 14.00 15.19
C GLU A 152 -10.85 12.69 15.44
N LYS A 153 -11.10 11.68 14.58
CA LYS A 153 -10.48 10.35 14.69
C LYS A 153 -9.39 10.11 13.66
N LEU A 154 -9.12 11.05 12.76
CA LEU A 154 -8.09 10.92 11.74
C LEU A 154 -7.00 11.96 11.97
N SER A 155 -5.77 11.50 12.22
CA SER A 155 -4.58 12.35 12.31
C SER A 155 -3.59 11.96 11.23
N VAL A 156 -3.07 12.96 10.52
CA VAL A 156 -2.07 12.75 9.46
C VAL A 156 -0.77 13.39 9.89
N TYR A 157 0.29 12.62 9.89
CA TYR A 157 1.65 13.03 10.26
C TYR A 157 2.56 12.88 9.06
N VAL A 158 3.34 13.92 8.79
CA VAL A 158 4.37 13.88 7.75
C VAL A 158 5.73 13.98 8.40
N SER A 159 6.57 12.95 8.18
CA SER A 159 7.95 12.90 8.62
C SER A 159 8.87 13.12 7.43
N ASP A 160 9.64 14.18 7.47
CA ASP A 160 10.65 14.49 6.46
C ASP A 160 12.05 14.33 7.07
N ASP A 161 12.70 13.20 6.80
CA ASP A 161 14.04 12.89 7.31
C ASP A 161 15.12 13.78 6.71
N GLY A 162 14.85 14.36 5.53
CA GLY A 162 15.73 15.33 4.87
C GLY A 162 15.63 16.74 5.43
N GLY A 163 14.57 17.05 6.18
CA GLY A 163 14.31 18.38 6.74
C GLY A 163 14.26 19.48 5.68
N SER A 164 13.64 19.19 4.53
CA SER A 164 13.62 20.09 3.38
C SER A 164 12.71 21.29 3.61
N LYS A 165 13.28 22.49 3.49
CA LYS A 165 12.48 23.73 3.49
C LYS A 165 11.45 23.76 2.37
N LEU A 166 11.71 23.06 1.28
CA LEU A 166 10.84 22.94 0.13
C LEU A 166 9.59 22.10 0.48
N THR A 167 9.79 20.97 1.16
CA THR A 167 8.68 20.13 1.66
C THR A 167 7.83 20.91 2.65
N LEU A 168 8.46 21.61 3.60
CA LEU A 168 7.74 22.45 4.57
C LEU A 168 6.89 23.51 3.87
N PHE A 169 7.45 24.24 2.92
CA PHE A 169 6.73 25.26 2.17
C PHE A 169 5.54 24.68 1.41
N ALA A 170 5.74 23.51 0.75
CA ALA A 170 4.67 22.81 0.04
C ALA A 170 3.50 22.47 0.98
N PHE A 171 3.79 22.01 2.19
CA PHE A 171 2.75 21.71 3.18
C PHE A 171 2.06 22.96 3.73
N MET A 172 2.75 24.07 3.87
CA MET A 172 2.13 25.34 4.28
C MET A 172 1.11 25.81 3.22
N GLU A 173 1.46 25.74 1.94
CA GLU A 173 0.54 26.09 0.87
C GLU A 173 -0.59 25.06 0.72
N ALA A 174 -0.27 23.76 0.91
CA ALA A 174 -1.27 22.71 0.92
C ALA A 174 -2.31 22.90 2.04
N ALA A 175 -1.91 23.39 3.20
CA ALA A 175 -2.83 23.68 4.29
C ALA A 175 -3.85 24.77 3.90
N ARG A 176 -3.41 25.78 3.17
CA ARG A 176 -4.32 26.83 2.63
C ARG A 176 -5.28 26.24 1.58
N PHE A 177 -4.78 25.39 0.71
CA PHE A 177 -5.61 24.72 -0.30
C PHE A 177 -6.60 23.72 0.36
N ALA A 178 -6.20 23.02 1.41
CA ALA A 178 -7.02 22.06 2.14
C ALA A 178 -8.32 22.69 2.67
N THR A 179 -8.31 23.97 3.06
CA THR A 179 -9.52 24.68 3.53
C THR A 179 -10.64 24.73 2.49
N HIS A 180 -10.29 24.63 1.22
CA HIS A 180 -11.25 24.61 0.11
C HIS A 180 -11.49 23.17 -0.38
N TRP A 181 -10.42 22.36 -0.48
CA TRP A 181 -10.45 21.03 -1.05
C TRP A 181 -11.25 20.04 -0.20
N LEU A 182 -11.00 20.01 1.11
CA LEU A 182 -11.61 19.01 1.99
C LEU A 182 -13.13 19.18 2.11
N PRO A 183 -13.67 20.40 2.33
CA PRO A 183 -15.12 20.61 2.31
C PRO A 183 -15.74 20.31 0.95
N TYR A 184 -15.04 20.63 -0.15
CA TYR A 184 -15.51 20.33 -1.48
C TYR A 184 -15.64 18.82 -1.72
N CYS A 185 -14.63 18.03 -1.34
CA CYS A 185 -14.68 16.58 -1.43
C CYS A 185 -15.85 15.98 -0.63
N LYS A 186 -16.05 16.45 0.59
CA LYS A 186 -17.12 15.99 1.47
C LYS A 186 -18.51 16.35 0.92
N LYS A 187 -18.71 17.61 0.52
CA LYS A 187 -19.99 18.12 -0.04
C LYS A 187 -20.41 17.36 -1.30
N ASN A 188 -19.46 17.12 -2.20
CA ASN A 188 -19.75 16.53 -3.50
C ASN A 188 -19.50 15.01 -3.55
N LYS A 189 -19.18 14.38 -2.41
CA LYS A 189 -18.88 12.94 -2.31
C LYS A 189 -17.87 12.47 -3.36
N ILE A 190 -16.78 13.24 -3.52
CA ILE A 190 -15.77 12.97 -4.53
C ILE A 190 -15.09 11.63 -4.25
N VAL A 191 -15.05 10.75 -5.25
CA VAL A 191 -14.42 9.42 -5.16
C VAL A 191 -12.90 9.54 -5.33
N GLU A 192 -12.46 10.31 -6.35
CA GLU A 192 -11.04 10.58 -6.57
C GLU A 192 -10.60 11.76 -5.69
N ARG A 193 -9.96 11.46 -4.58
CA ARG A 193 -9.61 12.42 -3.54
C ARG A 193 -8.22 13.00 -3.67
N CYS A 194 -7.42 12.48 -4.60
CA CYS A 194 -6.14 13.06 -4.95
C CYS A 194 -6.34 14.29 -5.85
N PRO A 195 -5.97 15.50 -5.44
CA PRO A 195 -6.19 16.69 -6.24
C PRO A 195 -5.60 16.59 -7.64
N ASP A 196 -4.36 16.10 -7.76
CA ASP A 196 -3.67 15.95 -9.05
C ASP A 196 -4.41 14.98 -9.98
N ALA A 197 -4.82 13.82 -9.48
CA ALA A 197 -5.58 12.85 -10.25
C ALA A 197 -6.97 13.38 -10.61
N TYR A 198 -7.64 14.04 -9.65
CA TYR A 198 -8.95 14.64 -9.87
C TYR A 198 -8.94 15.68 -11.00
N PHE A 199 -8.01 16.64 -10.98
CA PHE A 199 -7.94 17.68 -11.99
C PHE A 199 -7.42 17.21 -13.35
N LYS A 200 -6.62 16.14 -13.38
CA LYS A 200 -6.17 15.52 -14.62
C LYS A 200 -7.24 14.67 -15.30
N SER A 201 -8.04 13.96 -14.53
CA SER A 201 -9.06 13.05 -15.06
C SER A 201 -10.39 13.75 -15.41
N ASN A 202 -10.56 15.03 -15.04
CA ASN A 202 -11.90 15.52 -14.85
C ASN A 202 -12.47 16.37 -15.97
N ASN A 203 -13.55 15.81 -16.51
CA ASN A 203 -14.59 16.51 -17.26
C ASN A 203 -15.83 16.82 -16.39
N SER A 204 -15.76 16.77 -15.06
CA SER A 204 -16.92 16.99 -14.21
C SER A 204 -17.22 18.47 -14.02
N TRP A 205 -18.43 18.79 -14.32
CA TRP A 205 -19.01 20.12 -14.40
C TRP A 205 -19.59 20.53 -13.04
N PHE A 206 -18.75 20.91 -12.08
CA PHE A 206 -19.24 21.58 -10.87
C PHE A 206 -18.84 23.05 -10.92
N PRO A 207 -19.76 24.00 -10.69
CA PRO A 207 -19.46 25.44 -10.78
C PRO A 207 -18.33 25.90 -9.86
N GLU A 208 -18.13 25.22 -8.72
CA GLU A 208 -17.06 25.51 -7.77
C GLU A 208 -15.69 24.97 -8.20
N THR A 209 -15.66 24.03 -9.16
CA THR A 209 -14.43 23.33 -9.59
C THR A 209 -13.38 24.28 -10.15
N ASP A 210 -13.80 25.26 -10.95
CA ASP A 210 -12.86 26.18 -11.60
C ASP A 210 -12.11 27.03 -10.58
N ARG A 211 -12.80 27.51 -9.53
CA ARG A 211 -12.16 28.29 -8.47
C ARG A 211 -11.14 27.47 -7.69
N ILE A 212 -11.50 26.24 -7.33
CA ILE A 212 -10.61 25.31 -6.60
C ILE A 212 -9.45 24.90 -7.48
N LYS A 213 -9.70 24.64 -8.77
CA LYS A 213 -8.68 24.33 -9.77
C LYS A 213 -7.65 25.45 -9.90
N VAL A 214 -8.10 26.71 -10.01
CA VAL A 214 -7.19 27.85 -10.06
C VAL A 214 -6.33 27.94 -8.80
N THR A 215 -6.90 27.70 -7.64
CA THR A 215 -6.16 27.68 -6.37
C THR A 215 -5.12 26.57 -6.35
N TYR A 216 -5.47 25.38 -6.83
CA TYR A 216 -4.53 24.26 -6.95
C TYR A 216 -3.36 24.57 -7.89
N PHE A 217 -3.66 25.05 -9.09
CA PHE A 217 -2.62 25.43 -10.06
C PHE A 217 -1.74 26.57 -9.57
N PHE A 218 -2.29 27.49 -8.77
CA PHE A 218 -1.49 28.54 -8.14
C PHE A 218 -0.46 27.95 -7.17
N VAL A 219 -0.88 26.98 -6.32
CA VAL A 219 0.03 26.26 -5.41
C VAL A 219 1.10 25.50 -6.19
N GLU A 220 0.72 24.78 -7.25
CA GLU A 220 1.63 24.02 -8.08
C GLU A 220 2.65 24.92 -8.80
N ASN A 221 2.22 26.02 -9.38
CA ASN A 221 3.11 26.96 -10.08
C ASN A 221 4.02 27.73 -9.11
N THR A 222 3.53 28.16 -7.96
CA THR A 222 4.33 28.81 -6.93
C THR A 222 5.41 27.84 -6.43
N PHE A 223 5.06 26.57 -6.31
CA PHE A 223 5.97 25.52 -5.92
C PHE A 223 7.06 25.27 -6.98
N THR A 224 6.69 25.20 -8.26
CA THR A 224 7.63 25.04 -9.36
C THR A 224 8.62 26.20 -9.45
N LEU A 225 8.14 27.43 -9.23
CA LEU A 225 8.98 28.62 -9.17
C LEU A 225 9.96 28.58 -7.99
N PHE A 226 9.52 28.08 -6.82
CA PHE A 226 10.35 27.94 -5.63
C PHE A 226 11.45 26.87 -5.79
N ILE A 227 11.16 25.75 -6.48
CA ILE A 227 12.16 24.74 -6.85
C ILE A 227 13.28 25.38 -7.70
N TYR A 228 12.92 26.24 -8.65
CA TYR A 228 13.88 26.89 -9.52
C TYR A 228 14.82 27.86 -8.78
N VAL A 229 14.29 28.54 -7.78
CA VAL A 229 15.04 29.51 -6.95
C VAL A 229 15.80 28.84 -5.80
N GLY A 230 15.29 27.73 -5.25
CA GLY A 230 15.74 27.08 -4.00
C GLY A 230 16.87 26.07 -4.13
N LYS A 231 17.63 26.00 -5.24
CA LYS A 231 18.71 25.02 -5.47
C LYS A 231 19.94 25.16 -4.55
N GLN A 232 19.80 25.82 -3.38
CA GLN A 232 20.87 25.96 -2.40
C GLN A 232 20.42 25.68 -0.96
N ARG A 233 21.00 24.60 -0.38
CA ARG A 233 21.33 24.36 1.06
C ARG A 233 20.18 24.12 2.06
N GLU A 234 20.11 22.98 2.74
CA GLU A 234 20.67 22.69 4.08
C GLU A 234 20.13 21.38 4.67
N LYS A 235 20.94 20.73 5.51
CA LYS A 235 20.62 19.49 6.22
C LYS A 235 19.97 19.80 7.57
N GLY A 236 18.87 19.15 7.90
CA GLY A 236 18.25 19.15 9.23
C GLY A 236 16.90 18.45 9.20
N SER A 237 16.71 17.45 10.07
CA SER A 237 15.45 16.72 10.20
C SER A 237 14.36 17.61 10.81
N SER A 238 13.17 17.68 10.20
CA SER A 238 12.02 18.38 10.74
C SER A 238 10.76 17.52 10.68
N PHE A 239 10.02 17.50 11.78
CA PHE A 239 8.75 16.80 11.91
C PHE A 239 7.60 17.79 11.75
N ILE A 240 6.67 17.52 10.81
CA ILE A 240 5.52 18.37 10.54
C ILE A 240 4.26 17.61 10.92
N GLN A 241 3.56 18.09 11.93
CA GLN A 241 2.24 17.57 12.29
C GLN A 241 1.15 18.45 11.67
N MET A 242 0.31 17.85 10.81
CA MET A 242 -0.88 18.49 10.30
C MET A 242 -2.10 17.92 11.02
N ARG A 243 -2.77 18.78 11.80
CA ARG A 243 -4.07 18.48 12.39
C ARG A 243 -5.09 19.41 11.78
N TYR A 244 -6.05 18.85 11.07
CA TYR A 244 -7.16 19.62 10.56
C TYR A 244 -8.28 19.65 11.60
N CYS A 245 -8.47 20.78 12.24
CA CYS A 245 -9.66 21.05 13.01
C CYS A 245 -10.67 21.73 12.07
N VAL A 246 -11.76 21.05 11.74
CA VAL A 246 -12.91 21.73 11.17
C VAL A 246 -13.43 22.63 12.28
N ALA A 247 -13.34 23.94 12.11
CA ALA A 247 -14.16 24.84 12.88
C ALA A 247 -15.63 24.55 12.46
N ASP A 248 -16.35 23.88 13.32
CA ASP A 248 -17.81 23.83 13.23
C ASP A 248 -18.31 25.23 13.55
N ASP A 249 -18.37 26.11 12.55
CA ASP A 249 -19.12 27.36 12.60
C ASP A 249 -19.31 27.86 11.15
N VAL A 250 -20.47 27.63 10.59
CA VAL A 250 -21.48 28.50 9.97
C VAL A 250 -22.57 27.64 9.35
#